data_f051104f6c92b10089399af5e55fce51
#
_entry.id   f051104f6c92b10089399af5e55fce51
#
_cell.length_a   1.000
_cell.length_b   1.000
_cell.length_c   1.000
_cell.angle_alpha   90.00
_cell.angle_beta   90.00
_cell.angle_gamma   90.00
#
_symmetry.space_group_name_H-M   'P 1'
#
loop_
_entity.id
_entity.type
_entity.pdbx_description
1 polymer ?
#
loop_
_entity_poly.entity_id
_entity_poly.type
_entity_poly.pdbx_seq_one_letter_code
_entity_poly.pdbx_strand_id
1 'polypeptide(L)'
;MCDTKYNGHANYQTWLAALWIDNDEGLSSMVDDLVIELSKLKETSYLIGKRIESLVNEAYSLDSKALYETGLLSDLLSGAWSSIDWTEIAKSKMDDTKDEWDNEEEEEEGNDD
;
A
#
# COMPACT_ATOMS: atom_id res chain seq x y z
N MET A 1 -0.42 17.97 -18.66
CA MET A 1 -0.32 17.78 -18.30
C MET A 1 -0.48 17.19 -17.73
N CYS A 2 -0.46 17.09 -17.59
CA CYS A 2 -0.63 16.68 -17.07
C CYS A 2 -0.47 16.08 -16.26
N ASP A 3 -0.45 16.26 -15.86
CA ASP A 3 -0.12 15.59 -14.98
C ASP A 3 -1.07 15.32 -14.06
N THR A 4 -1.70 14.40 -14.31
CA THR A 4 -2.61 13.84 -13.43
C THR A 4 -1.90 13.19 -12.28
N LYS A 5 -0.60 13.05 -12.38
CA LYS A 5 0.16 12.36 -11.34
C LYS A 5 0.80 13.32 -10.39
N TYR A 6 0.87 12.90 -9.14
CA TYR A 6 1.50 13.67 -8.09
C TYR A 6 2.77 12.96 -7.66
N ASN A 7 3.91 13.51 -8.01
CA ASN A 7 5.21 12.92 -7.64
C ASN A 7 5.28 11.44 -8.02
N GLY A 8 4.74 11.11 -9.18
CA GLY A 8 4.78 9.73 -9.65
C GLY A 8 3.61 8.88 -9.20
N HIS A 9 2.71 9.45 -8.41
CA HIS A 9 1.54 8.72 -7.94
C HIS A 9 0.28 9.22 -8.62
N ALA A 10 -0.77 8.43 -8.54
CA ALA A 10 -2.00 8.72 -9.25
C ALA A 10 -2.60 10.06 -8.83
N ASN A 11 -2.51 10.38 -7.54
CA ASN A 11 -3.04 11.63 -7.05
C ASN A 11 -2.38 11.97 -5.73
N TYR A 12 -2.76 13.13 -5.19
CA TYR A 12 -2.19 13.62 -3.95
C TYR A 12 -2.43 12.66 -2.79
N GLN A 13 -3.65 12.14 -2.70
CA GLN A 13 -3.98 11.25 -1.59
C GLN A 13 -3.14 9.98 -1.59
N THR A 14 -2.89 9.43 -2.78
CA THR A 14 -2.06 8.24 -2.90
C THR A 14 -0.62 8.55 -2.51
N TRP A 15 -0.12 9.67 -2.98
CA TRP A 15 1.23 10.09 -2.62
C TRP A 15 1.35 10.28 -1.11
N LEU A 16 0.36 10.92 -0.53
CA LEU A 16 0.37 11.20 0.91
C LEU A 16 0.34 9.92 1.72
N ALA A 17 -0.51 8.98 1.31
CA ALA A 17 -0.59 7.70 2.02
C ALA A 17 0.75 6.97 1.95
N ALA A 18 1.35 6.93 0.78
CA ALA A 18 2.64 6.27 0.62
C ALA A 18 3.71 6.94 1.49
N LEU A 19 3.67 8.26 1.55
CA LEU A 19 4.63 9.01 2.34
C LEU A 19 4.51 8.67 3.82
N TRP A 20 3.29 8.62 4.33
CA TRP A 20 3.08 8.32 5.73
C TRP A 20 3.47 6.89 6.07
N ILE A 21 3.19 5.97 5.16
CA ILE A 21 3.61 4.59 5.36
C ILE A 21 5.14 4.51 5.43
N ASP A 22 5.81 5.18 4.51
CA ASP A 22 7.26 5.13 4.46
C ASP A 22 7.92 5.79 5.67
N ASN A 23 7.27 6.80 6.22
CA ASN A 23 7.84 7.52 7.35
C ASN A 23 7.62 6.83 8.69
N ASP A 24 6.72 5.87 8.74
CA ASP A 24 6.45 5.12 9.96
C ASP A 24 7.21 3.81 9.89
N GLU A 25 8.31 3.73 10.61
CA GLU A 25 9.19 2.57 10.54
C GLU A 25 8.47 1.26 10.79
N GLY A 26 7.66 1.23 11.82
CA GLY A 26 6.95 0.01 12.15
C GLY A 26 5.96 -0.39 11.07
N LEU A 27 5.19 0.58 10.60
CA LEU A 27 4.20 0.30 9.57
C LEU A 27 4.88 -0.05 8.27
N SER A 28 5.94 0.65 7.92
CA SER A 28 6.67 0.36 6.69
C SER A 28 7.19 -1.07 6.69
N SER A 29 7.72 -1.50 7.81
CA SER A 29 8.23 -2.86 7.94
C SER A 29 7.11 -3.88 7.77
N MET A 30 5.97 -3.61 8.40
CA MET A 30 4.83 -4.52 8.30
C MET A 30 4.29 -4.58 6.88
N VAL A 31 4.23 -3.45 6.21
CA VAL A 31 3.76 -3.42 4.85
C VAL A 31 4.72 -4.18 3.93
N ASP A 32 6.02 -3.97 4.12
CA ASP A 32 7.00 -4.67 3.30
C ASP A 32 6.89 -6.17 3.49
N ASP A 33 6.78 -6.62 4.75
CA ASP A 33 6.65 -8.05 5.02
C ASP A 33 5.40 -8.63 4.37
N LEU A 34 4.31 -7.90 4.47
CA LEU A 34 3.05 -8.34 3.88
C LEU A 34 3.18 -8.45 2.36
N VAL A 35 3.78 -7.44 1.75
CA VAL A 35 3.93 -7.43 0.30
C VAL A 35 4.82 -8.58 -0.16
N ILE A 36 5.91 -8.78 0.55
CA ILE A 36 6.83 -9.86 0.19
C ILE A 36 6.13 -11.21 0.27
N GLU A 37 5.43 -11.42 1.37
CA GLU A 37 4.76 -12.69 1.58
C GLU A 37 3.71 -12.95 0.52
N LEU A 38 2.87 -11.96 0.25
CA LEU A 38 1.81 -12.14 -0.73
C LEU A 38 2.36 -12.23 -2.14
N SER A 39 3.47 -11.56 -2.42
CA SER A 39 4.09 -11.66 -3.73
C SER A 39 4.66 -13.05 -3.95
N LYS A 40 5.21 -13.65 -2.91
CA LYS A 40 5.68 -15.03 -3.02
C LYS A 40 4.53 -15.97 -3.32
N LEU A 41 3.35 -15.65 -2.83
CA LEU A 41 2.15 -16.45 -3.09
C LEU A 41 1.52 -16.10 -4.43
N LYS A 42 2.11 -15.15 -5.14
CA LYS A 42 1.67 -14.74 -6.47
C LYS A 42 0.30 -14.10 -6.47
N GLU A 43 0.01 -13.38 -5.39
CA GLU A 43 -1.25 -12.64 -5.33
C GLU A 43 -1.18 -11.42 -6.23
N THR A 44 -2.35 -10.95 -6.64
CA THR A 44 -2.41 -9.78 -7.52
C THR A 44 -2.12 -8.51 -6.74
N SER A 45 -1.70 -7.49 -7.47
CA SER A 45 -1.47 -6.19 -6.84
C SER A 45 -2.77 -5.63 -6.26
N TYR A 46 -3.89 -5.97 -6.87
CA TYR A 46 -5.18 -5.52 -6.34
C TYR A 46 -5.41 -6.09 -4.94
N LEU A 47 -5.22 -7.39 -4.79
CA LEU A 47 -5.41 -8.04 -3.49
C LEU A 47 -4.40 -7.52 -2.48
N ILE A 48 -3.15 -7.37 -2.90
CA ILE A 48 -2.12 -6.87 -2.01
C ILE A 48 -2.50 -5.46 -1.57
N GLY A 49 -3.00 -4.64 -2.48
CA GLY A 49 -3.44 -3.30 -2.12
C GLY A 49 -4.55 -3.31 -1.09
N LYS A 50 -5.50 -4.24 -1.25
CA LYS A 50 -6.58 -4.37 -0.27
C LYS A 50 -6.05 -4.72 1.11
N ARG A 51 -5.05 -5.58 1.15
CA ARG A 51 -4.45 -5.97 2.42
C ARG A 51 -3.68 -4.84 3.04
N ILE A 52 -2.99 -4.05 2.22
CA ILE A 52 -2.29 -2.87 2.74
C ILE A 52 -3.30 -1.89 3.33
N GLU A 53 -4.41 -1.68 2.62
CA GLU A 53 -5.44 -0.78 3.11
C GLU A 53 -5.93 -1.21 4.49
N SER A 54 -6.20 -2.51 4.65
CA SER A 54 -6.65 -3.03 5.93
C SER A 54 -5.62 -2.82 7.02
N LEU A 55 -4.36 -3.07 6.68
CA LEU A 55 -3.28 -2.93 7.64
C LEU A 55 -3.15 -1.48 8.10
N VAL A 56 -3.20 -0.55 7.17
CA VAL A 56 -3.10 0.86 7.50
C VAL A 56 -4.29 1.30 8.35
N ASN A 57 -5.46 0.83 7.98
CA ASN A 57 -6.67 1.13 8.74
C ASN A 57 -6.53 0.69 10.19
N GLU A 58 -6.03 -0.51 10.38
CA GLU A 58 -5.82 -1.03 11.74
C GLU A 58 -4.76 -0.25 12.48
N ALA A 59 -3.67 0.05 11.78
CA ALA A 59 -2.54 0.70 12.43
C ALA A 59 -2.92 2.07 12.97
N TYR A 60 -3.77 2.78 12.25
CA TYR A 60 -4.15 4.12 12.66
C TYR A 60 -5.49 4.17 13.37
N SER A 61 -6.11 3.00 13.57
CA SER A 61 -7.39 2.91 14.27
C SER A 61 -8.42 3.86 13.67
N LEU A 62 -8.58 3.76 12.37
CA LEU A 62 -9.46 4.68 11.66
C LEU A 62 -10.94 4.37 11.84
N ASP A 63 -11.24 3.37 12.60
CA ASP A 63 -12.62 3.07 12.90
C ASP A 63 -13.20 3.99 13.94
N SER A 64 -12.45 4.96 14.35
CA SER A 64 -12.82 5.77 15.46
C SER A 64 -14.16 6.44 15.27
N LYS A 65 -14.76 6.80 16.39
CA LYS A 65 -16.03 7.48 16.39
C LYS A 65 -15.95 8.80 15.65
N ALA A 66 -14.80 9.43 15.67
CA ALA A 66 -14.66 10.72 15.02
C ALA A 66 -15.07 10.66 13.56
N LEU A 67 -14.86 9.51 12.93
CA LEU A 67 -15.22 9.36 11.53
C LEU A 67 -16.73 9.31 11.33
N TYR A 68 -17.45 8.91 12.35
CA TYR A 68 -18.89 8.74 12.22
C TYR A 68 -19.70 9.83 12.88
N GLU A 69 -19.10 10.54 13.79
CA GLU A 69 -19.85 11.52 14.56
C GLU A 69 -19.92 12.88 13.92
N THR A 70 -18.91 13.22 13.13
CA THR A 70 -18.86 14.54 12.53
C THR A 70 -19.11 14.42 11.05
N GLY A 71 -20.30 14.75 10.62
CA GLY A 71 -20.70 14.51 9.24
C GLY A 71 -19.72 15.05 8.22
N LEU A 72 -19.35 16.33 8.35
CA LEU A 72 -18.46 16.92 7.38
C LEU A 72 -17.09 16.28 7.36
N LEU A 73 -16.50 16.10 8.53
CA LEU A 73 -15.18 15.48 8.59
C LEU A 73 -15.21 14.05 8.13
N SER A 74 -16.28 13.34 8.48
CA SER A 74 -16.43 11.96 8.06
C SER A 74 -16.47 11.87 6.54
N ASP A 75 -17.24 12.75 5.92
CA ASP A 75 -17.34 12.76 4.47
C ASP A 75 -16.02 13.09 3.80
N LEU A 76 -15.33 14.09 4.35
CA LEU A 76 -14.04 14.49 3.80
C LEU A 76 -13.01 13.38 3.92
N LEU A 77 -12.96 12.71 5.07
CA LEU A 77 -12.02 11.62 5.26
C LEU A 77 -12.36 10.43 4.39
N SER A 78 -13.65 10.11 4.29
CA SER A 78 -14.07 9.03 3.43
C SER A 78 -13.71 9.30 1.98
N GLY A 79 -13.93 10.52 1.54
CA GLY A 79 -13.60 10.87 0.17
C GLY A 79 -12.11 10.77 -0.10
N ALA A 80 -11.31 11.29 0.83
CA ALA A 80 -9.88 11.23 0.68
C ALA A 80 -9.38 9.79 0.67
N TRP A 81 -9.92 8.99 1.60
CA TRP A 81 -9.53 7.59 1.69
C TRP A 81 -9.89 6.85 0.42
N SER A 82 -11.08 7.11 -0.11
CA SER A 82 -11.52 6.46 -1.32
C SER A 82 -10.69 6.83 -2.53
N SER A 83 -10.03 7.97 -2.48
CA SER A 83 -9.21 8.43 -3.59
C SER A 83 -7.83 7.78 -3.59
N ILE A 84 -7.45 7.12 -2.53
CA ILE A 84 -6.15 6.47 -2.46
C ILE A 84 -6.14 5.24 -3.36
N ASP A 85 -5.16 5.19 -4.24
CA ASP A 85 -5.03 4.04 -5.14
C ASP A 85 -4.13 3.00 -4.48
N TRP A 86 -4.74 2.12 -3.71
CA TRP A 86 -4.00 1.12 -2.96
C TRP A 86 -3.29 0.13 -3.87
N THR A 87 -3.86 -0.11 -5.04
CA THR A 87 -3.22 -0.99 -6.01
C THR A 87 -1.91 -0.41 -6.49
N GLU A 88 -1.89 0.89 -6.71
CA GLU A 88 -0.66 1.56 -7.11
C GLU A 88 0.39 1.47 -6.01
N ILE A 89 -0.03 1.67 -4.76
CA ILE A 89 0.90 1.55 -3.64
C ILE A 89 1.44 0.13 -3.57
N ALA A 90 0.58 -0.85 -3.79
CA ALA A 90 1.02 -2.24 -3.78
C ALA A 90 2.05 -2.49 -4.87
N LYS A 91 1.80 -2.00 -6.07
CA LYS A 91 2.74 -2.18 -7.16
C LYS A 91 4.09 -1.55 -6.85
N SER A 92 4.05 -0.37 -6.27
CA SER A 92 5.27 0.32 -5.91
C SER A 92 6.06 -0.48 -4.88
N LYS A 93 5.36 -1.00 -3.88
CA LYS A 93 6.02 -1.78 -2.84
C LYS A 93 6.52 -3.12 -3.38
N MET A 94 5.77 -3.73 -4.27
CA MET A 94 6.22 -4.96 -4.90
C MET A 94 7.51 -4.73 -5.65
N ASP A 95 7.59 -3.60 -6.33
CA ASP A 95 8.78 -3.24 -7.08
C ASP A 95 9.95 -2.99 -6.15
N ASP A 96 9.70 -2.28 -5.07
CA ASP A 96 10.74 -1.97 -4.09
C ASP A 96 11.29 -3.22 -3.42
N THR A 97 10.45 -4.21 -3.21
CA THR A 97 10.84 -5.41 -2.51
C THR A 97 11.10 -6.58 -3.45
N LYS A 98 11.19 -6.29 -4.72
CA LYS A 98 11.30 -7.35 -5.71
C LYS A 98 12.48 -8.28 -5.43
N ASP A 99 13.58 -7.72 -4.97
CA ASP A 99 14.76 -8.53 -4.67
C ASP A 99 14.46 -9.60 -3.62
N GLU A 100 13.52 -9.32 -2.75
CA GLU A 100 13.25 -10.23 -1.65
C GLU A 100 12.39 -11.41 -2.08
N TRP A 101 11.41 -11.18 -2.94
CA TRP A 101 10.50 -12.25 -3.32
C TRP A 101 10.79 -12.81 -4.70
N ASP A 102 11.41 -12.02 -5.57
CA ASP A 102 11.72 -12.47 -6.92
C ASP A 102 13.03 -13.24 -6.94
N ASN A 103 13.98 -12.81 -6.14
CA ASN A 103 15.28 -13.48 -6.06
C ASN A 103 15.14 -14.91 -5.63
N GLU A 104 14.22 -15.19 -4.75
CA GLU A 104 14.01 -16.55 -4.31
C GLU A 104 13.59 -17.42 -5.46
N GLU A 105 12.74 -16.89 -6.32
CA GLU A 105 12.32 -17.65 -7.49
C GLU A 105 13.50 -17.90 -8.41
N GLU A 106 14.30 -16.88 -8.59
CA GLU A 106 15.46 -17.02 -9.46
C GLU A 106 16.42 -18.05 -8.93
N GLU A 107 16.61 -18.05 -7.63
CA GLU A 107 17.51 -19.02 -7.03
C GLU A 107 17.01 -20.43 -7.25
N GLU A 108 15.71 -20.62 -7.11
CA GLU A 108 15.16 -21.95 -7.36
C GLU A 108 15.40 -22.38 -8.79
N GLU A 109 15.16 -21.47 -9.72
CA GLU A 109 15.39 -21.78 -11.11
C GLU A 109 16.85 -22.10 -11.38
N GLY A 110 17.71 -21.31 -10.78
CA GLY A 110 19.12 -21.53 -10.94
C GLY A 110 19.54 -22.90 -10.42
N ASN A 111 18.93 -23.32 -9.35
CA ASN A 111 19.25 -24.62 -8.80
C ASN A 111 18.85 -25.77 -9.71
N ASP A 112 17.80 -25.55 -10.47
CA ASP A 112 17.32 -26.57 -11.37
C ASP A 112 18.26 -26.82 -12.53
N ASP A 113 19.07 -25.85 -12.80
CA ASP A 113 20.04 -25.99 -13.87
C ASP A 113 21.17 -26.92 -13.46
#